data_17bb23385374edcbf22673bbde49b7ac
#
_entry.id   17bb23385374edcbf22673bbde49b7ac
#
_cell.length_a   1.000
_cell.length_b   1.000
_cell.length_c   1.000
_cell.angle_alpha   90.00
_cell.angle_beta   90.00
_cell.angle_gamma   90.00
#
_symmetry.space_group_name_H-M   'P 1'
#
loop_
_entity.id
_entity.type
_entity.pdbx_description
1 polymer ?
#
loop_
_entity_poly.entity_id
_entity_poly.type
_entity_poly.pdbx_seq_one_letter_code
_entity_poly.pdbx_strand_id
1 'polypeptide(L)'
;SMAKQKKHNPKRATLYSAILPGLGQAYNKKCWKIPIVYAGIGTIYYFADMNGDYYRTFRDAYDYQSGINTNVSEEAIEYAGKYSGNNLVTLRDNYRRNMELSWIIMALWYGINIIDATVDAHFFEYDIGDDLTLKVEPTLQTNYAYWDSGYGYESGYGYGYGISLKLKF
;
A
#
# COMPACT_ATOMS: atom_id res chain seq x y z
N SER A 1 7.31 -3.66 35.30
CA SER A 1 7.87 -4.50 34.24
C SER A 1 7.77 -3.73 32.92
N MET A 2 8.83 -2.99 32.54
CA MET A 2 8.91 -2.31 31.25
C MET A 2 9.01 -3.39 30.16
N ALA A 3 7.95 -3.57 29.40
CA ALA A 3 7.97 -4.42 28.23
C ALA A 3 8.95 -3.81 27.22
N LYS A 4 10.08 -4.48 26.98
CA LYS A 4 11.11 -4.10 26.03
C LYS A 4 10.46 -4.03 24.64
N GLN A 5 10.12 -2.83 24.16
CA GLN A 5 9.56 -2.64 22.83
C GLN A 5 10.56 -3.23 21.82
N LYS A 6 10.10 -4.21 21.08
CA LYS A 6 10.91 -4.94 20.09
C LYS A 6 11.18 -3.96 18.95
N LYS A 7 12.40 -3.42 18.88
CA LYS A 7 12.82 -2.45 17.87
C LYS A 7 12.47 -2.97 16.46
N HIS A 8 11.56 -2.29 15.80
CA HIS A 8 11.12 -2.64 14.43
C HIS A 8 12.29 -2.38 13.49
N ASN A 9 12.65 -3.36 12.64
CA ASN A 9 13.79 -3.21 11.75
C ASN A 9 13.30 -3.03 10.30
N PRO A 10 13.43 -1.82 9.71
CA PRO A 10 12.97 -1.52 8.35
C PRO A 10 13.57 -2.45 7.29
N LYS A 11 14.86 -2.83 7.45
CA LYS A 11 15.53 -3.75 6.51
C LYS A 11 14.87 -5.12 6.43
N ARG A 12 14.26 -5.59 7.53
CA ARG A 12 13.52 -6.88 7.52
C ARG A 12 12.20 -6.75 6.77
N ALA A 13 11.48 -5.65 6.91
CA ALA A 13 10.25 -5.40 6.16
C ALA A 13 10.51 -5.37 4.65
N THR A 14 11.57 -4.68 4.22
CA THR A 14 12.02 -4.64 2.83
C THR A 14 12.36 -6.03 2.31
N LEU A 15 13.15 -6.81 3.07
CA LEU A 15 13.55 -8.16 2.67
C LEU A 15 12.34 -9.10 2.57
N TYR A 16 11.42 -9.05 3.51
CA TYR A 16 10.21 -9.86 3.49
C TYR A 16 9.31 -9.53 2.29
N SER A 17 9.15 -8.25 1.94
CA SER A 17 8.40 -7.83 0.75
C SER A 17 9.10 -8.20 -0.55
N ALA A 18 10.44 -8.28 -0.56
CA ALA A 18 11.22 -8.71 -1.71
C ALA A 18 11.18 -10.24 -1.93
N ILE A 19 10.91 -11.03 -0.90
CA ILE A 19 10.77 -12.50 -1.03
C ILE A 19 9.34 -12.84 -1.44
N LEU A 20 8.35 -12.25 -0.77
CA LEU A 20 6.94 -12.49 -1.06
C LEU A 20 6.15 -11.18 -0.90
N PRO A 21 5.40 -10.76 -1.95
CA PRO A 21 4.59 -9.54 -1.88
C PRO A 21 3.58 -9.65 -0.73
N GLY A 22 3.51 -8.60 0.10
CA GLY A 22 2.61 -8.57 1.26
C GLY A 22 3.22 -9.03 2.59
N LEU A 23 4.33 -9.79 2.63
CA LEU A 23 4.94 -10.20 3.89
C LEU A 23 5.49 -9.01 4.70
N GLY A 24 6.05 -8.00 4.05
CA GLY A 24 6.49 -6.79 4.73
C GLY A 24 5.33 -6.01 5.35
N GLN A 25 4.17 -6.00 4.68
CA GLN A 25 2.95 -5.37 5.21
C GLN A 25 2.38 -6.16 6.40
N ALA A 26 2.44 -7.49 6.37
CA ALA A 26 2.11 -8.34 7.52
C ALA A 26 3.06 -8.06 8.69
N TYR A 27 4.36 -7.93 8.43
CA TYR A 27 5.36 -7.58 9.43
C TYR A 27 5.09 -6.20 10.06
N ASN A 28 4.64 -5.23 9.26
CA ASN A 28 4.25 -3.89 9.68
C ASN A 28 2.85 -3.82 10.32
N LYS A 29 2.18 -4.97 10.54
CA LYS A 29 0.82 -5.07 11.09
C LYS A 29 -0.25 -4.36 10.24
N LYS A 30 0.02 -4.11 8.96
CA LYS A 30 -0.91 -3.50 8.00
C LYS A 30 -1.53 -4.55 7.06
N CYS A 31 -2.07 -5.63 7.63
CA CYS A 31 -2.60 -6.78 6.89
C CYS A 31 -3.74 -6.41 5.92
N TRP A 32 -4.44 -5.31 6.14
CA TRP A 32 -5.50 -4.83 5.24
C TRP A 32 -5.01 -4.45 3.85
N LYS A 33 -3.71 -4.13 3.69
CA LYS A 33 -3.09 -3.84 2.38
C LYS A 33 -2.83 -5.10 1.55
N ILE A 34 -2.70 -6.26 2.19
CA ILE A 34 -2.37 -7.53 1.52
C ILE A 34 -3.39 -7.89 0.43
N PRO A 35 -4.73 -7.85 0.69
CA PRO A 35 -5.71 -8.12 -0.36
C PRO A 35 -5.59 -7.20 -1.57
N ILE A 36 -5.23 -5.93 -1.35
CA ILE A 36 -5.07 -4.94 -2.43
C ILE A 36 -3.87 -5.31 -3.32
N VAL A 37 -2.75 -5.72 -2.70
CA VAL A 37 -1.55 -6.14 -3.43
C VAL A 37 -1.84 -7.35 -4.30
N TYR A 38 -2.51 -8.38 -3.75
CA TYR A 38 -2.84 -9.59 -4.51
C TYR A 38 -3.92 -9.36 -5.55
N ALA A 39 -4.90 -8.49 -5.30
CA ALA A 39 -5.88 -8.07 -6.30
C ALA A 39 -5.20 -7.39 -7.49
N GLY A 40 -4.22 -6.50 -7.24
CA GLY A 40 -3.43 -5.87 -8.29
C GLY A 40 -2.62 -6.90 -9.10
N ILE A 41 -1.88 -7.79 -8.43
CA ILE A 41 -1.12 -8.86 -9.08
C ILE A 41 -2.03 -9.75 -9.92
N GLY A 42 -3.16 -10.20 -9.36
CA GLY A 42 -4.11 -11.06 -10.06
C GLY A 42 -4.71 -10.40 -11.30
N THR A 43 -5.07 -9.13 -11.20
CA THR A 43 -5.61 -8.36 -12.33
C THR A 43 -4.57 -8.20 -13.44
N ILE A 44 -3.35 -7.81 -13.12
CA ILE A 44 -2.28 -7.63 -14.12
C ILE A 44 -1.93 -8.97 -14.76
N TYR A 45 -1.84 -10.04 -13.96
CA TYR A 45 -1.58 -11.38 -14.48
C TYR A 45 -2.68 -11.84 -15.46
N TYR A 46 -3.96 -11.63 -15.11
CA TYR A 46 -5.07 -11.94 -15.98
C TYR A 46 -4.97 -11.25 -17.34
N PHE A 47 -4.66 -9.96 -17.37
CA PHE A 47 -4.46 -9.24 -18.61
C PHE A 47 -3.23 -9.71 -19.39
N ALA A 48 -2.13 -10.05 -18.70
CA ALA A 48 -0.94 -10.59 -19.35
C ALA A 48 -1.22 -11.93 -20.02
N ASP A 49 -1.94 -12.83 -19.33
CA ASP A 49 -2.30 -14.16 -19.83
C ASP A 49 -3.26 -14.07 -21.00
N MET A 50 -4.34 -13.29 -20.86
CA MET A 50 -5.32 -13.06 -21.92
C MET A 50 -4.66 -12.50 -23.21
N ASN A 51 -3.81 -11.49 -23.08
CA ASN A 51 -3.08 -10.95 -24.24
C ASN A 51 -2.07 -11.96 -24.81
N GLY A 52 -1.48 -12.79 -23.96
CA GLY A 52 -0.59 -13.86 -24.36
C GLY A 52 -1.30 -14.96 -25.17
N ASP A 53 -2.54 -15.30 -24.79
CA ASP A 53 -3.36 -16.27 -25.52
C ASP A 53 -3.72 -15.72 -26.91
N TYR A 54 -4.24 -14.51 -26.99
CA TYR A 54 -4.53 -13.88 -28.29
C TYR A 54 -3.29 -13.73 -29.16
N TYR A 55 -2.14 -13.38 -28.58
CA TYR A 55 -0.87 -13.35 -29.30
C TYR A 55 -0.54 -14.71 -29.94
N ARG A 56 -0.67 -15.80 -29.18
CA ARG A 56 -0.44 -17.18 -29.65
C ARG A 56 -1.41 -17.54 -30.76
N THR A 57 -2.70 -17.27 -30.56
CA THR A 57 -3.76 -17.58 -31.52
C THR A 57 -3.53 -16.85 -32.87
N PHE A 58 -3.22 -15.54 -32.84
CA PHE A 58 -2.97 -14.80 -34.07
C PHE A 58 -1.66 -15.16 -34.76
N ARG A 59 -0.64 -15.55 -34.01
CA ARG A 59 0.60 -16.10 -34.54
C ARG A 59 0.31 -17.41 -35.30
N ASP A 60 -0.39 -18.31 -34.65
CA ASP A 60 -0.73 -19.64 -35.18
C ASP A 60 -1.67 -19.51 -36.39
N ALA A 61 -2.60 -18.55 -36.39
CA ALA A 61 -3.44 -18.24 -37.55
C ALA A 61 -2.62 -17.74 -38.75
N TYR A 62 -1.62 -16.89 -38.51
CA TYR A 62 -0.72 -16.43 -39.58
C TYR A 62 0.16 -17.57 -40.13
N ASP A 63 0.71 -18.41 -39.25
CA ASP A 63 1.54 -19.55 -39.62
C ASP A 63 0.74 -20.57 -40.42
N TYR A 64 -0.53 -20.81 -40.08
CA TYR A 64 -1.45 -21.65 -40.84
C TYR A 64 -1.73 -21.08 -42.23
N GLN A 65 -2.08 -19.79 -42.34
CA GLN A 65 -2.35 -19.11 -43.59
C GLN A 65 -1.12 -19.09 -44.51
N SER A 66 0.07 -19.01 -43.93
CA SER A 66 1.36 -19.02 -44.66
C SER A 66 1.86 -20.42 -45.03
N GLY A 67 1.17 -21.49 -44.60
CA GLY A 67 1.57 -22.87 -44.82
C GLY A 67 2.78 -23.33 -43.99
N ILE A 68 3.17 -22.55 -42.97
CA ILE A 68 4.32 -22.84 -42.08
C ILE A 68 3.96 -23.95 -41.09
N ASN A 69 2.77 -23.86 -40.50
CA ASN A 69 2.26 -24.82 -39.53
C ASN A 69 0.78 -25.12 -39.77
N THR A 70 0.45 -26.39 -39.99
CA THR A 70 -0.93 -26.84 -40.18
C THR A 70 -1.57 -27.45 -38.93
N ASN A 71 -0.77 -27.71 -37.88
CA ASN A 71 -1.25 -28.26 -36.62
C ASN A 71 -1.48 -27.13 -35.62
N VAL A 72 -2.60 -26.41 -35.80
CA VAL A 72 -2.99 -25.27 -34.96
C VAL A 72 -4.39 -25.48 -34.43
N SER A 73 -4.82 -24.63 -33.48
CA SER A 73 -6.16 -24.69 -32.88
C SER A 73 -7.26 -24.35 -33.89
N GLU A 74 -8.47 -24.85 -33.69
CA GLU A 74 -9.64 -24.54 -34.52
C GLU A 74 -9.90 -23.02 -34.57
N GLU A 75 -9.69 -22.33 -33.48
CA GLU A 75 -9.84 -20.88 -33.39
C GLU A 75 -8.84 -20.16 -34.29
N ALA A 76 -7.59 -20.61 -34.36
CA ALA A 76 -6.58 -20.08 -35.23
C ALA A 76 -6.95 -20.28 -36.71
N ILE A 77 -7.52 -21.42 -37.05
CA ILE A 77 -8.01 -21.70 -38.42
C ILE A 77 -9.16 -20.75 -38.79
N GLU A 78 -10.10 -20.52 -37.90
CA GLU A 78 -11.20 -19.56 -38.10
C GLU A 78 -10.67 -18.16 -38.35
N TYR A 79 -9.72 -17.68 -37.56
CA TYR A 79 -9.12 -16.37 -37.76
C TYR A 79 -8.28 -16.28 -39.03
N ALA A 80 -7.60 -17.35 -39.41
CA ALA A 80 -6.89 -17.41 -40.70
C ALA A 80 -7.83 -17.24 -41.91
N GLY A 81 -9.06 -17.74 -41.81
CA GLY A 81 -10.09 -17.55 -42.84
C GLY A 81 -10.76 -16.16 -42.82
N LYS A 82 -10.75 -15.49 -41.67
CA LYS A 82 -11.46 -14.22 -41.43
C LYS A 82 -10.60 -12.98 -41.70
N TYR A 83 -9.31 -13.05 -41.45
CA TYR A 83 -8.40 -11.92 -41.56
C TYR A 83 -7.34 -12.13 -42.62
N SER A 84 -6.92 -11.03 -43.30
CA SER A 84 -5.78 -11.07 -44.19
C SER A 84 -4.45 -11.22 -43.43
N GLY A 85 -3.41 -11.76 -44.07
CA GLY A 85 -2.10 -11.96 -43.46
C GLY A 85 -1.52 -10.69 -42.81
N ASN A 86 -1.66 -9.52 -43.43
CA ASN A 86 -1.21 -8.25 -42.89
C ASN A 86 -1.98 -7.87 -41.63
N ASN A 87 -3.28 -8.14 -41.57
CA ASN A 87 -4.10 -7.88 -40.39
C ASN A 87 -3.74 -8.84 -39.23
N LEU A 88 -3.46 -10.12 -39.53
CA LEU A 88 -3.01 -11.10 -38.56
C LEU A 88 -1.68 -10.70 -37.90
N VAL A 89 -0.72 -10.21 -38.71
CA VAL A 89 0.55 -9.68 -38.21
C VAL A 89 0.32 -8.48 -37.30
N THR A 90 -0.53 -7.54 -37.71
CA THR A 90 -0.84 -6.35 -36.90
C THR A 90 -1.51 -6.72 -35.57
N LEU A 91 -2.48 -7.63 -35.58
CA LEU A 91 -3.15 -8.11 -34.38
C LEU A 91 -2.16 -8.83 -33.44
N ARG A 92 -1.37 -9.76 -34.01
CA ARG A 92 -0.31 -10.46 -33.26
C ARG A 92 0.62 -9.49 -32.57
N ASP A 93 1.13 -8.48 -33.26
CA ASP A 93 2.10 -7.53 -32.72
C ASP A 93 1.47 -6.61 -31.67
N ASN A 94 0.20 -6.23 -31.81
CA ASN A 94 -0.54 -5.48 -30.81
C ASN A 94 -0.73 -6.27 -29.52
N TYR A 95 -1.16 -7.53 -29.60
CA TYR A 95 -1.34 -8.38 -28.41
C TYR A 95 -0.01 -8.72 -27.75
N ARG A 96 1.05 -8.96 -28.54
CA ARG A 96 2.41 -9.12 -28.03
C ARG A 96 2.84 -7.91 -27.21
N ARG A 97 2.68 -6.71 -27.76
CA ARG A 97 3.01 -5.46 -27.07
C ARG A 97 2.22 -5.30 -25.77
N ASN A 98 0.92 -5.58 -25.78
CA ASN A 98 0.08 -5.48 -24.59
C ASN A 98 0.49 -6.50 -23.52
N MET A 99 0.85 -7.73 -23.89
CA MET A 99 1.39 -8.73 -23.00
C MET A 99 2.72 -8.27 -22.38
N GLU A 100 3.66 -7.77 -23.19
CA GLU A 100 4.96 -7.26 -22.73
C GLU A 100 4.76 -6.07 -21.77
N LEU A 101 3.85 -5.12 -22.06
CA LEU A 101 3.50 -4.02 -21.19
C LEU A 101 2.90 -4.51 -19.86
N SER A 102 2.06 -5.53 -19.87
CA SER A 102 1.50 -6.10 -18.65
C SER A 102 2.60 -6.66 -17.73
N TRP A 103 3.62 -7.31 -18.28
CA TRP A 103 4.76 -7.79 -17.49
C TRP A 103 5.62 -6.65 -16.92
N ILE A 104 5.78 -5.56 -17.68
CA ILE A 104 6.48 -4.35 -17.18
C ILE A 104 5.67 -3.72 -16.02
N ILE A 105 4.36 -3.60 -16.18
CA ILE A 105 3.47 -3.08 -15.12
C ILE A 105 3.51 -3.99 -13.90
N MET A 106 3.58 -5.30 -14.05
CA MET A 106 3.74 -6.27 -12.96
C MET A 106 5.02 -5.99 -12.16
N ALA A 107 6.14 -5.79 -12.85
CA ALA A 107 7.41 -5.49 -12.20
C ALA A 107 7.37 -4.14 -11.44
N LEU A 108 6.74 -3.12 -12.02
CA LEU A 108 6.53 -1.83 -11.37
C LEU A 108 5.63 -1.96 -10.12
N TRP A 109 4.51 -2.68 -10.24
CA TRP A 109 3.61 -2.94 -9.12
C TRP A 109 4.32 -3.64 -7.95
N TYR A 110 5.15 -4.63 -8.29
CA TYR A 110 5.98 -5.32 -7.30
C TYR A 110 6.98 -4.37 -6.63
N GLY A 111 7.65 -3.52 -7.40
CA GLY A 111 8.58 -2.51 -6.88
C GLY A 111 7.89 -1.52 -5.93
N ILE A 112 6.71 -1.01 -6.31
CA ILE A 112 5.90 -0.12 -5.47
C ILE A 112 5.52 -0.80 -4.15
N ASN A 113 5.16 -2.09 -4.18
CA ASN A 113 4.83 -2.84 -2.98
C ASN A 113 6.03 -2.95 -2.00
N ILE A 114 7.25 -3.15 -2.51
CA ILE A 114 8.48 -3.16 -1.69
C ILE A 114 8.73 -1.78 -1.07
N ILE A 115 8.59 -0.71 -1.86
CA ILE A 115 8.78 0.66 -1.39
C ILE A 115 7.75 0.99 -0.29
N ASP A 116 6.46 0.69 -0.52
CA ASP A 116 5.39 0.92 0.47
C ASP A 116 5.68 0.23 1.80
N ALA A 117 6.07 -1.04 1.76
CA ALA A 117 6.43 -1.78 2.97
C ALA A 117 7.66 -1.21 3.69
N THR A 118 8.64 -0.69 2.95
CA THR A 118 9.84 -0.07 3.50
C THR A 118 9.50 1.27 4.16
N VAL A 119 8.72 2.10 3.49
CA VAL A 119 8.25 3.39 4.00
C VAL A 119 7.42 3.21 5.27
N ASP A 120 6.46 2.28 5.25
CA ASP A 120 5.66 1.94 6.43
C ASP A 120 6.53 1.50 7.62
N ALA A 121 7.58 0.73 7.38
CA ALA A 121 8.48 0.27 8.44
C ALA A 121 9.32 1.40 9.04
N HIS A 122 9.71 2.40 8.24
CA HIS A 122 10.37 3.60 8.74
C HIS A 122 9.45 4.47 9.58
N PHE A 123 8.17 4.62 9.20
CA PHE A 123 7.20 5.36 10.00
C PHE A 123 6.92 4.70 11.35
N PHE A 124 7.04 3.38 11.47
CA PHE A 124 6.95 2.69 12.77
C PHE A 124 8.09 3.06 13.73
N GLU A 125 9.25 3.48 13.23
CA GLU A 125 10.39 3.90 14.04
C GLU A 125 10.23 5.36 14.52
N TYR A 126 9.39 6.16 13.82
CA TYR A 126 9.07 7.56 14.14
C TYR A 126 7.72 7.69 14.86
N ASP A 127 7.34 6.70 15.66
CA ASP A 127 6.14 6.83 16.49
C ASP A 127 6.44 7.85 17.62
N ILE A 128 6.14 9.12 17.33
CA ILE A 128 6.25 10.27 18.24
C ILE A 128 5.15 10.21 19.31
N GLY A 129 4.48 9.07 19.43
CA GLY A 129 3.22 8.95 20.18
C GLY A 129 3.36 8.83 21.69
N ASP A 130 4.51 8.41 22.24
CA ASP A 130 4.58 8.08 23.65
C ASP A 130 5.14 9.19 24.57
N ASP A 131 5.70 10.27 24.02
CA ASP A 131 6.31 11.33 24.84
C ASP A 131 5.43 12.59 24.99
N LEU A 132 4.36 12.72 24.23
CA LEU A 132 3.39 13.83 24.36
C LEU A 132 2.10 13.36 25.06
N THR A 133 2.16 13.26 26.38
CA THR A 133 0.97 12.99 27.20
C THR A 133 0.36 14.31 27.63
N LEU A 134 -0.75 14.70 27.00
CA LEU A 134 -1.58 15.80 27.48
C LEU A 134 -2.43 15.30 28.65
N LYS A 135 -2.04 15.62 29.88
CA LYS A 135 -2.82 15.31 31.07
C LYS A 135 -3.70 16.49 31.43
N VAL A 136 -5.00 16.32 31.28
CA VAL A 136 -6.00 17.32 31.70
C VAL A 136 -6.45 16.94 33.11
N GLU A 137 -6.09 17.73 34.08
CA GLU A 137 -6.52 17.52 35.47
C GLU A 137 -7.39 18.70 35.94
N PRO A 138 -8.57 18.45 36.49
CA PRO A 138 -9.32 19.51 37.18
C PRO A 138 -8.54 19.96 38.40
N THR A 139 -8.27 21.23 38.50
CA THR A 139 -7.55 21.82 39.63
C THR A 139 -8.49 22.72 40.42
N LEU A 140 -8.58 22.45 41.72
CA LEU A 140 -9.21 23.35 42.65
C LEU A 140 -8.12 24.25 43.24
N GLN A 141 -8.11 25.50 42.86
CA GLN A 141 -7.23 26.50 43.49
C GLN A 141 -7.98 27.26 44.55
N THR A 142 -7.46 27.22 45.78
CA THR A 142 -7.86 28.13 46.86
C THR A 142 -7.00 29.40 46.70
N ASN A 143 -7.59 30.48 46.25
CA ASN A 143 -6.92 31.78 46.20
C ASN A 143 -7.22 32.53 47.48
N TYR A 144 -6.16 32.93 48.19
CA TYR A 144 -6.27 33.89 49.28
C TYR A 144 -6.36 35.28 48.68
N ALA A 145 -7.54 35.88 48.65
CA ALA A 145 -7.71 37.23 48.23
C ALA A 145 -7.72 38.15 49.46
N TYR A 146 -6.76 39.04 49.53
CA TYR A 146 -6.79 40.16 50.49
C TYR A 146 -7.56 41.29 49.82
N TRP A 147 -8.69 41.63 50.44
CA TRP A 147 -9.43 42.81 50.06
C TRP A 147 -9.13 43.90 51.07
N ASP A 148 -8.60 45.02 50.59
CA ASP A 148 -8.46 46.24 51.44
C ASP A 148 -9.78 46.98 51.38
N SER A 149 -10.57 46.83 52.44
CA SER A 149 -11.80 47.53 52.62
C SER A 149 -11.64 48.61 53.69
N GLY A 150 -10.87 49.66 53.52
CA GLY A 150 -10.73 50.84 54.36
C GLY A 150 -11.06 50.84 55.88
N TYR A 151 -11.52 49.73 56.45
CA TYR A 151 -11.89 49.45 57.82
C TYR A 151 -11.31 48.19 58.45
N GLY A 152 -10.41 47.51 57.77
CA GLY A 152 -9.79 46.29 58.31
C GLY A 152 -9.60 45.20 57.23
N TYR A 153 -8.58 44.33 57.43
CA TYR A 153 -8.27 43.25 56.52
C TYR A 153 -9.23 42.08 56.77
N GLU A 154 -10.15 41.78 55.89
CA GLU A 154 -10.91 40.55 55.88
C GLU A 154 -10.27 39.53 54.96
N SER A 155 -9.93 38.35 55.44
CA SER A 155 -9.44 37.24 54.67
C SER A 155 -10.61 36.35 54.21
N GLY A 156 -10.90 36.33 52.93
CA GLY A 156 -11.92 35.46 52.36
C GLY A 156 -11.28 34.30 51.59
N TYR A 157 -11.82 33.08 51.77
CA TYR A 157 -11.45 31.91 50.96
C TYR A 157 -12.29 31.91 49.67
N GLY A 158 -11.63 32.12 48.55
CA GLY A 158 -12.26 31.98 47.23
C GLY A 158 -11.91 30.61 46.62
N TYR A 159 -12.92 29.84 46.22
CA TYR A 159 -12.71 28.61 45.48
C TYR A 159 -12.75 28.93 43.97
N GLY A 160 -11.61 28.77 43.31
CA GLY A 160 -11.54 28.86 41.83
C GLY A 160 -11.51 27.47 41.21
N TYR A 161 -12.37 27.23 40.26
CA TYR A 161 -12.32 26.03 39.43
C TYR A 161 -11.44 26.32 38.21
N GLY A 162 -10.43 25.50 37.97
CA GLY A 162 -9.52 25.64 36.86
C GLY A 162 -9.22 24.30 36.18
N ILE A 163 -8.75 24.36 34.96
CA ILE A 163 -8.23 23.20 34.22
C ILE A 163 -6.72 23.40 34.09
N SER A 164 -5.93 22.48 34.62
CA SER A 164 -4.49 22.47 34.41
C SER A 164 -4.12 21.54 33.28
N LEU A 165 -3.37 22.07 32.32
CA LEU A 165 -2.80 21.35 31.18
C LEU A 165 -1.32 21.10 31.47
N LYS A 166 -0.95 19.82 31.70
CA LYS A 166 0.45 19.42 31.87
C LYS A 166 0.93 18.74 30.61
N LEU A 167 1.86 19.37 29.91
CA LEU A 167 2.63 18.79 28.82
C LEU A 167 3.88 18.14 29.39
N LYS A 168 4.06 16.86 29.18
CA LYS A 168 5.30 16.15 29.50
C LYS A 168 6.03 15.88 28.17
N PHE A 169 7.24 16.44 28.08
CA PHE A 169 8.16 16.24 26.97
C PHE A 169 9.04 15.04 27.25
#